data_0be7fb038d7209d6127eb222196f82d8
#
_entry.id   0be7fb038d7209d6127eb222196f82d8
#
_cell.length_a   1.000
_cell.length_b   1.000
_cell.length_c   1.000
_cell.angle_alpha   90.00
_cell.angle_beta   90.00
_cell.angle_gamma   90.00
#
_symmetry.space_group_name_H-M   'P 1'
#
loop_
_entity.id
_entity.type
_entity.pdbx_description
1 polymer ?
#
loop_
_entity_poly.entity_id
_entity_poly.type
_entity_poly.pdbx_seq_one_letter_code
_entity_poly.pdbx_strand_id
1 'polypeptide(L)'
;RRFGRRAFLTGAGVAACGLAGWYLRQKGNAEKTAASGQDAPPAPNPALPAGEWRAVWVSYLEFAEMDFSSEAAFRADAAALMDNCLSLGLNTVIAQVRPFGDALYRSSLFPWSHLCTGVQGQDPGFDPLDVLLTEAHARGLSLEAWVNPYRLRSSASMPPVLAENSLLNTHPEWVCTVNEGAYLNPAIPEAADYVVQGVAELVQNYAVDGIHFDDYFYPTTDPSIDAAQFAASGETDLTAWRRANVTRLVKAAHDAVKAADPTLRVGVSP
;
A
#
# COMPACT_ATOMS: atom_id res chain seq x y z
N ARG A 1 -29.83 -17.80 -20.15
CA ARG A 1 -28.46 -18.19 -20.54
C ARG A 1 -27.51 -17.47 -19.59
N ARG A 2 -26.91 -18.24 -18.68
CA ARG A 2 -25.92 -17.76 -17.69
C ARG A 2 -24.63 -17.47 -18.41
N PHE A 3 -24.16 -16.23 -18.43
CA PHE A 3 -22.79 -15.88 -18.75
C PHE A 3 -21.97 -15.83 -17.45
N GLY A 4 -20.95 -16.67 -17.39
CA GLY A 4 -20.21 -16.95 -16.17
C GLY A 4 -19.22 -15.84 -15.81
N ARG A 5 -19.08 -15.63 -14.51
CA ARG A 5 -18.12 -14.76 -13.80
C ARG A 5 -16.63 -15.14 -13.96
N ARG A 6 -16.25 -15.79 -15.06
CA ARG A 6 -14.86 -16.31 -15.24
C ARG A 6 -13.94 -15.46 -16.13
N ALA A 7 -14.43 -14.37 -16.69
CA ALA A 7 -13.66 -13.58 -17.66
C ALA A 7 -12.90 -12.38 -17.10
N PHE A 8 -13.09 -11.99 -15.84
CA PHE A 8 -12.45 -10.79 -15.27
C PHE A 8 -11.22 -11.08 -14.38
N LEU A 9 -10.96 -12.36 -14.09
CA LEU A 9 -9.80 -12.78 -13.27
C LEU A 9 -8.53 -13.08 -14.09
N THR A 10 -8.58 -13.02 -15.42
CA THR A 10 -7.44 -13.45 -16.26
C THR A 10 -6.46 -12.34 -16.64
N GLY A 11 -6.78 -11.07 -16.44
CA GLY A 11 -5.88 -9.96 -16.80
C GLY A 11 -4.95 -9.51 -15.66
N ALA A 12 -5.48 -9.39 -14.44
CA ALA A 12 -4.69 -8.99 -13.26
C ALA A 12 -3.99 -10.19 -12.58
N GLY A 13 -4.58 -11.40 -12.70
CA GLY A 13 -4.05 -12.61 -12.07
C GLY A 13 -2.75 -13.15 -12.66
N VAL A 14 -2.43 -12.82 -13.92
CA VAL A 14 -1.23 -13.38 -14.58
C VAL A 14 0.05 -12.67 -14.14
N ALA A 15 0.01 -11.38 -13.80
CA ALA A 15 1.19 -10.67 -13.32
C ALA A 15 1.47 -10.96 -11.83
N ALA A 16 0.42 -11.04 -11.00
CA ALA A 16 0.56 -11.35 -9.58
C ALA A 16 0.93 -12.83 -9.32
N CYS A 17 0.30 -13.76 -10.06
CA CYS A 17 0.68 -15.18 -9.99
C CYS A 17 2.08 -15.47 -10.53
N GLY A 18 2.62 -14.64 -11.41
CA GLY A 18 3.98 -14.75 -11.91
C GLY A 18 5.04 -14.49 -10.86
N LEU A 19 4.85 -13.44 -10.06
CA LEU A 19 5.81 -13.05 -9.00
C LEU A 19 5.67 -13.94 -7.75
N ALA A 20 4.46 -14.25 -7.31
CA ALA A 20 4.25 -15.17 -6.19
C ALA A 20 4.69 -16.62 -6.53
N GLY A 21 4.34 -17.11 -7.72
CA GLY A 21 4.80 -18.43 -8.19
C GLY A 21 6.32 -18.50 -8.37
N TRP A 22 6.95 -17.39 -8.78
CA TRP A 22 8.38 -17.28 -8.91
C TRP A 22 9.07 -17.20 -7.53
N TYR A 23 8.51 -16.42 -6.58
CA TYR A 23 8.99 -16.33 -5.20
C TYR A 23 8.93 -17.67 -4.45
N LEU A 24 7.82 -18.40 -4.56
CA LEU A 24 7.69 -19.75 -3.96
C LEU A 24 8.63 -20.77 -4.62
N ARG A 25 8.92 -20.61 -5.92
CA ARG A 25 9.90 -21.47 -6.63
C ARG A 25 11.33 -21.13 -6.21
N GLN A 26 11.64 -19.89 -5.88
CA GLN A 26 12.93 -19.46 -5.31
C GLN A 26 13.11 -19.98 -3.87
N LYS A 27 12.06 -19.93 -3.01
CA LYS A 27 12.11 -20.50 -1.64
C LYS A 27 12.40 -22.01 -1.69
N GLY A 28 11.75 -22.74 -2.58
CA GLY A 28 12.02 -24.17 -2.81
C GLY A 28 13.41 -24.50 -3.39
N ASN A 29 14.01 -23.55 -4.11
CA ASN A 29 15.38 -23.70 -4.63
C ASN A 29 16.43 -23.25 -3.61
N ALA A 30 16.14 -22.24 -2.76
CA ALA A 30 17.04 -21.82 -1.69
C ALA A 30 17.26 -22.94 -0.64
N GLU A 31 16.22 -23.71 -0.30
CA GLU A 31 16.33 -24.87 0.57
C GLU A 31 17.15 -26.03 -0.04
N LYS A 32 17.20 -26.12 -1.40
CA LYS A 32 18.01 -27.11 -2.10
C LYS A 32 19.46 -26.68 -2.33
N THR A 33 19.74 -25.37 -2.42
CA THR A 33 21.08 -24.83 -2.63
C THR A 33 21.84 -24.55 -1.34
N ALA A 34 21.17 -24.45 -0.19
CA ALA A 34 21.84 -24.35 1.12
C ALA A 34 22.70 -25.59 1.49
N ALA A 35 22.65 -26.64 0.67
CA ALA A 35 23.44 -27.85 0.82
C ALA A 35 24.73 -27.92 -0.04
N SER A 36 25.03 -26.88 -0.83
CA SER A 36 26.25 -26.89 -1.69
C SER A 36 26.86 -25.49 -1.83
N GLY A 37 27.98 -25.28 -1.10
CA GLY A 37 29.02 -24.28 -1.46
C GLY A 37 28.64 -22.82 -1.49
N GLN A 38 29.35 -22.00 -0.72
CA GLN A 38 29.32 -20.55 -0.69
C GLN A 38 29.49 -19.96 -2.11
N ASP A 39 28.39 -19.57 -2.75
CA ASP A 39 28.44 -18.65 -3.87
C ASP A 39 28.48 -17.23 -3.31
N ALA A 40 29.50 -16.47 -3.75
CA ALA A 40 29.61 -15.04 -3.42
C ALA A 40 28.33 -14.30 -3.84
N PRO A 41 27.90 -13.29 -3.10
CA PRO A 41 26.76 -12.48 -3.49
C PRO A 41 26.96 -11.94 -4.92
N PRO A 42 25.92 -11.88 -5.76
CA PRO A 42 26.02 -11.37 -7.10
C PRO A 42 26.64 -9.97 -7.07
N ALA A 43 27.54 -9.69 -8.02
CA ALA A 43 28.17 -8.37 -8.15
C ALA A 43 27.09 -7.30 -8.26
N PRO A 44 27.24 -6.14 -7.61
CA PRO A 44 26.28 -5.06 -7.71
C PRO A 44 26.04 -4.69 -9.19
N ASN A 45 24.79 -4.53 -9.56
CA ASN A 45 24.45 -4.08 -10.91
C ASN A 45 25.21 -2.81 -11.28
N PRO A 46 25.61 -2.65 -12.56
CA PRO A 46 26.25 -1.43 -13.00
C PRO A 46 25.36 -0.23 -12.63
N ALA A 47 25.98 0.81 -12.14
CA ALA A 47 25.31 2.04 -11.74
C ALA A 47 24.33 2.48 -12.84
N LEU A 48 23.08 2.70 -12.47
CA LEU A 48 22.07 3.16 -13.39
C LEU A 48 22.43 4.55 -13.92
N PRO A 49 22.08 4.87 -15.17
CA PRO A 49 22.16 6.24 -15.65
C PRO A 49 21.51 7.19 -14.65
N ALA A 50 22.17 8.30 -14.34
CA ALA A 50 21.63 9.28 -13.41
C ALA A 50 20.24 9.74 -13.86
N GLY A 51 19.22 9.53 -13.02
CA GLY A 51 17.83 9.93 -13.28
C GLY A 51 16.92 8.83 -13.82
N GLU A 52 17.40 7.63 -14.16
CA GLU A 52 16.52 6.53 -14.54
C GLU A 52 15.87 5.92 -13.29
N TRP A 53 14.54 5.88 -13.27
CA TRP A 53 13.74 5.28 -12.22
C TRP A 53 13.16 3.95 -12.66
N ARG A 54 13.59 2.86 -12.02
CA ARG A 54 13.14 1.50 -12.26
C ARG A 54 12.56 0.95 -10.98
N ALA A 55 11.22 0.92 -10.91
CA ALA A 55 10.48 0.57 -9.71
C ALA A 55 9.68 -0.72 -9.89
N VAL A 56 9.36 -1.36 -8.78
CA VAL A 56 8.40 -2.45 -8.68
C VAL A 56 7.36 -2.15 -7.62
N TRP A 57 6.13 -2.54 -7.88
CA TRP A 57 5.03 -2.49 -6.92
C TRP A 57 5.02 -3.79 -6.12
N VAL A 58 4.99 -3.65 -4.79
CA VAL A 58 4.83 -4.76 -3.84
C VAL A 58 3.54 -4.49 -3.07
N SER A 59 2.51 -5.26 -3.39
CA SER A 59 1.16 -5.08 -2.84
C SER A 59 0.95 -5.87 -1.55
N TYR A 60 -0.20 -5.68 -0.94
CA TYR A 60 -0.61 -6.47 0.23
C TYR A 60 -0.72 -7.99 -0.07
N LEU A 61 -0.82 -8.39 -1.34
CA LEU A 61 -0.85 -9.80 -1.72
C LEU A 61 0.52 -10.46 -1.51
N GLU A 62 1.60 -9.77 -1.90
CA GLU A 62 2.96 -10.23 -1.66
C GLU A 62 3.28 -10.20 -0.16
N PHE A 63 2.83 -9.19 0.57
CA PHE A 63 3.00 -9.14 2.02
C PHE A 63 2.24 -10.25 2.75
N ALA A 64 1.08 -10.68 2.26
CA ALA A 64 0.33 -11.79 2.85
C ALA A 64 1.07 -13.14 2.79
N GLU A 65 2.07 -13.27 1.91
CA GLU A 65 2.91 -14.47 1.78
C GLU A 65 4.18 -14.42 2.65
N MET A 66 4.47 -13.27 3.29
CA MET A 66 5.63 -13.11 4.17
C MET A 66 5.36 -13.70 5.57
N ASP A 67 6.41 -14.12 6.22
CA ASP A 67 6.34 -14.70 7.57
C ASP A 67 6.41 -13.62 8.66
N PHE A 68 5.25 -13.24 9.20
CA PHE A 68 5.13 -12.29 10.31
C PHE A 68 5.30 -12.94 11.70
N SER A 69 5.69 -14.21 11.81
CA SER A 69 5.79 -14.90 13.10
C SER A 69 6.88 -14.31 14.02
N SER A 70 7.86 -13.64 13.46
CA SER A 70 8.88 -12.89 14.18
C SER A 70 9.54 -11.83 13.28
N GLU A 71 10.18 -10.82 13.90
CA GLU A 71 10.98 -9.85 13.15
C GLU A 71 12.07 -10.51 12.30
N ALA A 72 12.74 -11.53 12.84
CA ALA A 72 13.81 -12.23 12.12
C ALA A 72 13.30 -12.98 10.88
N ALA A 73 12.12 -13.61 10.97
CA ALA A 73 11.49 -14.29 9.83
C ALA A 73 11.06 -13.29 8.78
N PHE A 74 10.34 -12.21 9.18
CA PHE A 74 9.92 -11.16 8.27
C PHE A 74 11.12 -10.46 7.60
N ARG A 75 12.17 -10.19 8.36
CA ARG A 75 13.42 -9.60 7.84
C ARG A 75 14.09 -10.49 6.79
N ALA A 76 14.09 -11.81 6.97
CA ALA A 76 14.63 -12.73 5.98
C ALA A 76 13.85 -12.68 4.66
N ASP A 77 12.50 -12.63 4.72
CA ASP A 77 11.66 -12.50 3.54
C ASP A 77 11.82 -11.10 2.88
N ALA A 78 11.90 -10.03 3.68
CA ALA A 78 12.17 -8.68 3.20
C ALA A 78 13.55 -8.58 2.50
N ALA A 79 14.59 -9.16 3.11
CA ALA A 79 15.93 -9.22 2.51
C ALA A 79 15.91 -9.94 1.15
N ALA A 80 15.25 -11.10 1.07
CA ALA A 80 15.13 -11.86 -0.17
C ALA A 80 14.36 -11.08 -1.26
N LEU A 81 13.30 -10.34 -0.88
CA LEU A 81 12.58 -9.46 -1.79
C LEU A 81 13.51 -8.37 -2.36
N MET A 82 14.28 -7.70 -1.51
CA MET A 82 15.18 -6.62 -1.94
C MET A 82 16.34 -7.16 -2.80
N ASP A 83 16.89 -8.34 -2.49
CA ASP A 83 17.90 -9.00 -3.31
C ASP A 83 17.36 -9.35 -4.70
N ASN A 84 16.11 -9.78 -4.79
CA ASN A 84 15.45 -10.03 -6.06
C ASN A 84 15.27 -8.74 -6.87
N CYS A 85 14.88 -7.64 -6.23
CA CYS A 85 14.79 -6.34 -6.90
C CYS A 85 16.13 -5.91 -7.50
N LEU A 86 17.22 -6.06 -6.76
CA LEU A 86 18.57 -5.77 -7.27
C LEU A 86 18.95 -6.66 -8.44
N SER A 87 18.67 -7.98 -8.36
CA SER A 87 18.99 -8.93 -9.42
C SER A 87 18.30 -8.60 -10.75
N LEU A 88 17.13 -7.97 -10.68
CA LEU A 88 16.36 -7.47 -11.82
C LEU A 88 16.79 -6.05 -12.28
N GLY A 89 17.77 -5.47 -11.61
CA GLY A 89 18.25 -4.11 -11.91
C GLY A 89 17.29 -3.00 -11.50
N LEU A 90 16.40 -3.25 -10.55
CA LEU A 90 15.52 -2.23 -9.99
C LEU A 90 16.29 -1.36 -8.98
N ASN A 91 15.81 -0.13 -8.79
CA ASN A 91 16.39 0.81 -7.81
C ASN A 91 15.37 1.37 -6.83
N THR A 92 14.10 1.03 -6.99
CA THR A 92 13.01 1.52 -6.14
C THR A 92 11.98 0.42 -5.90
N VAL A 93 11.50 0.33 -4.66
CA VAL A 93 10.37 -0.49 -4.26
C VAL A 93 9.21 0.42 -3.87
N ILE A 94 8.04 0.22 -4.45
CA ILE A 94 6.80 0.90 -4.09
C ILE A 94 6.00 -0.08 -3.24
N ALA A 95 6.11 0.04 -1.91
CA ALA A 95 5.58 -0.91 -0.94
C ALA A 95 4.21 -0.47 -0.41
N GLN A 96 3.17 -1.31 -0.56
CA GLN A 96 1.82 -0.99 -0.11
C GLN A 96 1.68 -1.13 1.42
N VAL A 97 2.11 -0.11 2.14
CA VAL A 97 2.15 -0.11 3.60
C VAL A 97 0.80 0.21 4.25
N ARG A 98 -0.15 0.76 3.48
CA ARG A 98 -1.52 1.02 3.91
C ARG A 98 -2.52 0.65 2.81
N PRO A 99 -2.81 -0.65 2.63
CA PRO A 99 -3.75 -1.14 1.61
C PRO A 99 -5.22 -0.93 2.00
N PHE A 100 -5.49 -0.78 3.30
CA PHE A 100 -6.81 -0.69 3.89
C PHE A 100 -6.87 0.42 4.95
N GLY A 101 -7.91 0.41 5.80
CA GLY A 101 -8.04 1.30 6.96
C GLY A 101 -7.14 0.92 8.14
N ASP A 102 -6.07 0.18 7.89
CA ASP A 102 -5.05 -0.27 8.85
C ASP A 102 -3.65 -0.15 8.25
N ALA A 103 -2.60 -0.24 9.06
CA ALA A 103 -1.25 0.07 8.66
C ALA A 103 -0.26 -1.07 8.95
N LEU A 104 0.70 -1.30 8.04
CA LEU A 104 1.86 -2.19 8.22
C LEU A 104 3.01 -1.47 8.94
N TYR A 105 2.68 -0.47 9.75
CA TYR A 105 3.63 0.34 10.49
C TYR A 105 2.96 0.89 11.76
N ARG A 106 3.77 1.33 12.72
CA ARG A 106 3.26 1.95 13.94
C ARG A 106 2.67 3.31 13.64
N SER A 107 1.36 3.43 13.87
CA SER A 107 0.61 4.66 13.65
C SER A 107 -0.18 5.05 14.89
N SER A 108 -0.31 6.34 15.13
CA SER A 108 -1.21 6.88 16.14
C SER A 108 -2.65 7.04 15.63
N LEU A 109 -2.83 6.98 14.31
CA LEU A 109 -4.10 7.20 13.62
C LEU A 109 -4.77 5.89 13.19
N PHE A 110 -3.98 4.94 12.68
CA PHE A 110 -4.47 3.69 12.12
C PHE A 110 -4.14 2.50 13.01
N PRO A 111 -5.05 1.52 13.16
CA PRO A 111 -4.73 0.27 13.82
C PRO A 111 -3.66 -0.51 13.05
N TRP A 112 -2.94 -1.41 13.74
CA TRP A 112 -2.10 -2.39 13.08
C TRP A 112 -2.88 -3.22 12.06
N SER A 113 -2.27 -3.48 10.92
CA SER A 113 -2.91 -4.26 9.86
C SER A 113 -3.14 -5.70 10.30
N HIS A 114 -4.32 -6.21 9.96
CA HIS A 114 -4.67 -7.62 10.12
C HIS A 114 -3.74 -8.56 9.32
N LEU A 115 -3.03 -8.05 8.31
CA LEU A 115 -2.04 -8.83 7.56
C LEU A 115 -0.87 -9.28 8.43
N CYS A 116 -0.55 -8.53 9.48
CA CYS A 116 0.58 -8.84 10.35
C CYS A 116 0.31 -10.06 11.26
N THR A 117 -0.92 -10.17 11.78
CA THR A 117 -1.23 -11.16 12.84
C THR A 117 -2.52 -11.94 12.58
N GLY A 118 -3.26 -11.60 11.52
CA GLY A 118 -4.63 -12.06 11.28
C GLY A 118 -5.70 -11.26 12.01
N VAL A 119 -5.32 -10.36 12.94
CA VAL A 119 -6.25 -9.57 13.77
C VAL A 119 -5.90 -8.08 13.64
N GLN A 120 -6.87 -7.26 13.21
CA GLN A 120 -6.68 -5.82 13.11
C GLN A 120 -6.46 -5.20 14.51
N GLY A 121 -5.45 -4.36 14.63
CA GLY A 121 -5.09 -3.68 15.88
C GLY A 121 -4.15 -4.47 16.79
N GLN A 122 -3.90 -5.74 16.50
CA GLN A 122 -2.93 -6.54 17.26
C GLN A 122 -1.50 -6.17 16.84
N ASP A 123 -0.68 -5.72 17.80
CA ASP A 123 0.74 -5.41 17.60
C ASP A 123 1.51 -6.70 17.23
N PRO A 124 2.22 -6.73 16.10
CA PRO A 124 3.03 -7.89 15.70
C PRO A 124 4.32 -8.06 16.53
N GLY A 125 4.63 -7.12 17.42
CA GLY A 125 5.84 -7.13 18.25
C GLY A 125 7.07 -6.53 17.58
N PHE A 126 6.96 -6.07 16.33
CA PHE A 126 7.98 -5.35 15.57
C PHE A 126 7.32 -4.41 14.56
N ASP A 127 8.10 -3.55 13.91
CA ASP A 127 7.59 -2.62 12.90
C ASP A 127 7.97 -3.10 11.50
N PRO A 128 7.01 -3.64 10.71
CA PRO A 128 7.29 -4.15 9.37
C PRO A 128 7.86 -3.09 8.41
N LEU A 129 7.39 -1.84 8.48
CA LEU A 129 7.91 -0.78 7.61
C LEU A 129 9.35 -0.42 7.95
N ASP A 130 9.72 -0.38 9.23
CA ASP A 130 11.09 -0.12 9.65
C ASP A 130 12.04 -1.22 9.15
N VAL A 131 11.59 -2.48 9.21
CA VAL A 131 12.35 -3.61 8.66
C VAL A 131 12.52 -3.47 7.15
N LEU A 132 11.43 -3.17 6.40
CA LEU A 132 11.50 -2.99 4.95
C LEU A 132 12.44 -1.86 4.54
N LEU A 133 12.37 -0.72 5.23
CA LEU A 133 13.26 0.43 5.00
C LEU A 133 14.73 0.06 5.27
N THR A 134 14.99 -0.61 6.39
CA THR A 134 16.34 -1.07 6.75
C THR A 134 16.93 -1.96 5.66
N GLU A 135 16.16 -2.96 5.20
CA GLU A 135 16.63 -3.91 4.19
C GLU A 135 16.78 -3.28 2.80
N ALA A 136 15.89 -2.34 2.43
CA ALA A 136 15.99 -1.60 1.18
C ALA A 136 17.22 -0.68 1.16
N HIS A 137 17.37 0.16 2.19
CA HIS A 137 18.45 1.13 2.27
C HIS A 137 19.82 0.48 2.42
N ALA A 138 19.94 -0.64 3.14
CA ALA A 138 21.18 -1.42 3.23
C ALA A 138 21.69 -1.90 1.85
N ARG A 139 20.80 -1.99 0.87
CA ARG A 139 21.06 -2.42 -0.51
C ARG A 139 21.11 -1.26 -1.52
N GLY A 140 20.94 -0.02 -1.06
CA GLY A 140 20.89 1.17 -1.92
C GLY A 140 19.61 1.29 -2.75
N LEU A 141 18.54 0.58 -2.37
CA LEU A 141 17.22 0.72 -2.96
C LEU A 141 16.46 1.86 -2.25
N SER A 142 15.73 2.66 -3.02
CA SER A 142 14.72 3.56 -2.47
C SER A 142 13.44 2.79 -2.15
N LEU A 143 12.71 3.21 -1.09
CA LEU A 143 11.41 2.68 -0.76
C LEU A 143 10.38 3.81 -0.68
N GLU A 144 9.37 3.74 -1.54
CA GLU A 144 8.20 4.63 -1.49
C GLU A 144 7.05 3.93 -0.78
N ALA A 145 6.43 4.63 0.17
CA ALA A 145 5.27 4.13 0.88
C ALA A 145 4.01 4.28 0.00
N TRP A 146 3.48 3.17 -0.50
CA TRP A 146 2.22 3.16 -1.22
C TRP A 146 1.05 3.09 -0.23
N VAL A 147 0.20 4.10 -0.33
CA VAL A 147 -0.99 4.30 0.47
C VAL A 147 -2.22 4.25 -0.44
N ASN A 148 -3.15 3.34 -0.20
CA ASN A 148 -4.48 3.47 -0.76
C ASN A 148 -5.24 4.50 0.07
N PRO A 149 -5.70 5.63 -0.51
CA PRO A 149 -6.19 6.74 0.30
C PRO A 149 -7.53 6.46 0.98
N TYR A 150 -8.45 5.76 0.32
CA TYR A 150 -9.84 5.68 0.77
C TYR A 150 -10.35 4.29 1.11
N ARG A 151 -9.69 3.23 0.67
CA ARG A 151 -10.17 1.87 0.90
C ARG A 151 -9.97 1.45 2.36
N LEU A 152 -11.06 1.11 3.05
CA LEU A 152 -11.03 0.62 4.43
C LEU A 152 -11.01 -0.90 4.50
N ARG A 153 -11.75 -1.56 3.59
CA ARG A 153 -11.73 -3.02 3.40
C ARG A 153 -12.28 -3.38 2.02
N SER A 154 -11.84 -4.52 1.49
CA SER A 154 -12.29 -5.01 0.19
C SER A 154 -13.53 -5.91 0.27
N SER A 155 -13.80 -6.50 1.44
CA SER A 155 -14.96 -7.38 1.67
C SER A 155 -15.51 -7.20 3.08
N ALA A 156 -16.78 -7.58 3.29
CA ALA A 156 -17.44 -7.49 4.59
C ALA A 156 -16.86 -8.47 5.62
N SER A 157 -16.16 -9.52 5.17
CA SER A 157 -15.60 -10.57 6.02
C SER A 157 -14.14 -10.33 6.43
N MET A 158 -13.45 -9.31 5.88
CA MET A 158 -12.04 -9.06 6.16
C MET A 158 -11.78 -7.58 6.50
N PRO A 159 -11.13 -7.30 7.62
CA PRO A 159 -10.75 -8.24 8.69
C PRO A 159 -11.99 -8.80 9.43
N PRO A 160 -11.90 -10.02 10.00
CA PRO A 160 -13.03 -10.66 10.66
C PRO A 160 -13.45 -9.92 11.95
N VAL A 161 -12.51 -9.25 12.60
CA VAL A 161 -12.75 -8.42 13.78
C VAL A 161 -12.11 -7.07 13.55
N LEU A 162 -12.87 -5.99 13.74
CA LEU A 162 -12.39 -4.62 13.64
C LEU A 162 -11.76 -4.19 14.97
N ALA A 163 -10.65 -3.47 14.89
CA ALA A 163 -10.06 -2.79 16.03
C ALA A 163 -11.02 -1.69 16.58
N GLU A 164 -10.93 -1.37 17.87
CA GLU A 164 -11.74 -0.32 18.48
C GLU A 164 -11.56 1.04 17.77
N ASN A 165 -10.32 1.37 17.39
CA ASN A 165 -9.96 2.60 16.68
C ASN A 165 -10.07 2.47 15.14
N SER A 166 -10.68 1.41 14.61
CA SER A 166 -11.00 1.33 13.19
C SER A 166 -11.93 2.46 12.77
N LEU A 167 -11.66 3.10 11.63
CA LEU A 167 -12.53 4.16 11.08
C LEU A 167 -13.97 3.69 10.81
N LEU A 168 -14.16 2.40 10.56
CA LEU A 168 -15.48 1.80 10.46
C LEU A 168 -16.28 1.87 11.77
N ASN A 169 -15.60 1.93 12.92
CA ASN A 169 -16.21 2.05 14.24
C ASN A 169 -16.28 3.50 14.69
N THR A 170 -15.22 4.29 14.45
CA THR A 170 -15.07 5.63 15.01
C THR A 170 -15.70 6.72 14.16
N HIS A 171 -15.77 6.52 12.84
CA HIS A 171 -16.29 7.47 11.87
C HIS A 171 -17.17 6.81 10.79
N PRO A 172 -18.24 6.08 11.21
CA PRO A 172 -19.14 5.43 10.26
C PRO A 172 -19.82 6.43 9.30
N GLU A 173 -19.97 7.69 9.70
CA GLU A 173 -20.51 8.78 8.89
C GLU A 173 -19.61 9.18 7.71
N TRP A 174 -18.34 8.83 7.75
CA TRP A 174 -17.41 9.06 6.64
C TRP A 174 -17.41 7.93 5.60
N VAL A 175 -18.10 6.83 5.89
CA VAL A 175 -17.99 5.59 5.13
C VAL A 175 -19.08 5.48 4.06
N CYS A 176 -18.68 5.11 2.85
CA CYS A 176 -19.57 4.60 1.82
C CYS A 176 -19.27 3.12 1.54
N THR A 177 -20.31 2.37 1.20
CA THR A 177 -20.20 0.94 0.86
C THR A 177 -20.46 0.76 -0.63
N VAL A 178 -19.55 0.04 -1.30
CA VAL A 178 -19.69 -0.32 -2.71
C VAL A 178 -19.46 -1.83 -2.84
N ASN A 179 -20.50 -2.54 -3.29
CA ASN A 179 -20.55 -4.00 -3.25
C ASN A 179 -20.34 -4.50 -1.79
N GLU A 180 -19.28 -5.27 -1.54
CA GLU A 180 -18.91 -5.76 -0.20
C GLU A 180 -17.81 -4.93 0.47
N GLY A 181 -17.21 -3.99 -0.26
CA GLY A 181 -16.14 -3.12 0.21
C GLY A 181 -16.64 -1.91 0.97
N ALA A 182 -15.81 -1.38 1.87
CA ALA A 182 -16.06 -0.12 2.55
C ALA A 182 -14.92 0.86 2.27
N TYR A 183 -15.29 2.11 2.06
CA TYR A 183 -14.39 3.18 1.64
C TYR A 183 -14.72 4.47 2.40
N LEU A 184 -13.72 5.27 2.68
CA LEU A 184 -13.98 6.66 3.03
C LEU A 184 -14.61 7.38 1.83
N ASN A 185 -15.64 8.17 2.07
CA ASN A 185 -16.29 8.94 1.03
C ASN A 185 -15.39 10.13 0.63
N PRO A 186 -14.88 10.17 -0.62
CA PRO A 186 -13.97 11.23 -1.06
C PRO A 186 -14.58 12.64 -1.06
N ALA A 187 -15.91 12.73 -0.96
CA ALA A 187 -16.64 13.97 -0.88
C ALA A 187 -16.66 14.60 0.53
N ILE A 188 -16.18 13.87 1.55
CA ILE A 188 -16.12 14.35 2.95
C ILE A 188 -14.74 14.96 3.21
N PRO A 189 -14.65 16.29 3.43
CA PRO A 189 -13.35 16.95 3.65
C PRO A 189 -12.58 16.40 4.83
N GLU A 190 -13.24 16.10 5.94
CA GLU A 190 -12.64 15.60 7.18
C GLU A 190 -12.00 14.21 6.96
N ALA A 191 -12.62 13.36 6.14
CA ALA A 191 -12.05 12.07 5.76
C ALA A 191 -10.78 12.24 4.92
N ALA A 192 -10.78 13.20 3.98
CA ALA A 192 -9.59 13.54 3.19
C ALA A 192 -8.48 14.11 4.07
N ASP A 193 -8.80 15.01 5.01
CA ASP A 193 -7.84 15.59 5.95
C ASP A 193 -7.22 14.53 6.86
N TYR A 194 -7.99 13.52 7.28
CA TYR A 194 -7.47 12.39 8.05
C TYR A 194 -6.46 11.56 7.26
N VAL A 195 -6.72 11.35 5.96
CA VAL A 195 -5.75 10.68 5.06
C VAL A 195 -4.46 11.50 4.95
N VAL A 196 -4.56 12.83 4.83
CA VAL A 196 -3.40 13.74 4.76
C VAL A 196 -2.59 13.70 6.07
N GLN A 197 -3.26 13.65 7.24
CA GLN A 197 -2.59 13.47 8.54
C GLN A 197 -1.80 12.17 8.58
N GLY A 198 -2.38 11.05 8.06
CA GLY A 198 -1.67 9.77 7.98
C GLY A 198 -0.46 9.81 7.06
N VAL A 199 -0.52 10.56 5.95
CA VAL A 199 0.64 10.79 5.08
C VAL A 199 1.71 11.62 5.80
N ALA A 200 1.30 12.67 6.51
CA ALA A 200 2.23 13.50 7.30
C ALA A 200 2.91 12.68 8.42
N GLU A 201 2.15 11.81 9.12
CA GLU A 201 2.69 10.90 10.12
C GLU A 201 3.77 9.97 9.54
N LEU A 202 3.51 9.39 8.35
CA LEU A 202 4.48 8.53 7.67
C LEU A 202 5.81 9.25 7.42
N VAL A 203 5.77 10.40 6.76
CA VAL A 203 7.00 11.13 6.39
C VAL A 203 7.72 11.76 7.58
N GLN A 204 7.04 11.97 8.70
CA GLN A 204 7.65 12.47 9.94
C GLN A 204 8.34 11.37 10.75
N ASN A 205 7.81 10.15 10.71
CA ASN A 205 8.25 9.07 11.58
C ASN A 205 9.13 8.03 10.88
N TYR A 206 9.09 7.96 9.56
CA TYR A 206 9.80 6.94 8.77
C TYR A 206 10.66 7.57 7.68
N ALA A 207 11.84 6.98 7.46
CA ALA A 207 12.78 7.41 6.42
C ALA A 207 12.36 6.89 5.02
N VAL A 208 11.09 7.08 4.64
CA VAL A 208 10.61 6.75 3.30
C VAL A 208 11.20 7.70 2.26
N ASP A 209 11.44 7.21 1.04
CA ASP A 209 11.97 8.03 -0.06
C ASP A 209 10.87 8.74 -0.86
N GLY A 210 9.62 8.44 -0.53
CA GLY A 210 8.45 9.07 -1.12
C GLY A 210 7.14 8.45 -0.67
N ILE A 211 6.06 9.10 -1.11
CA ILE A 211 4.68 8.63 -0.94
C ILE A 211 4.11 8.34 -2.31
N HIS A 212 3.37 7.23 -2.43
CA HIS A 212 2.72 6.83 -3.67
C HIS A 212 1.24 6.53 -3.43
N PHE A 213 0.36 7.14 -4.24
CA PHE A 213 -1.05 6.77 -4.32
C PHE A 213 -1.30 5.93 -5.57
N ASP A 214 -2.19 4.94 -5.45
CA ASP A 214 -2.75 4.23 -6.60
C ASP A 214 -3.89 5.05 -7.25
N ASP A 215 -4.59 4.45 -8.20
CA ASP A 215 -5.73 5.04 -8.91
C ASP A 215 -7.06 4.92 -8.16
N TYR A 216 -7.07 4.35 -6.94
CA TYR A 216 -8.28 3.95 -6.24
C TYR A 216 -8.85 5.08 -5.38
N PHE A 217 -9.27 6.21 -6.03
CA PHE A 217 -9.84 7.36 -5.34
C PHE A 217 -11.35 7.23 -5.15
N TYR A 218 -12.15 7.28 -6.21
CA TYR A 218 -13.58 7.01 -6.15
C TYR A 218 -13.85 5.52 -6.40
N PRO A 219 -14.51 4.80 -5.47
CA PRO A 219 -14.73 3.36 -5.63
C PRO A 219 -15.78 3.00 -6.68
N THR A 220 -16.54 3.97 -7.15
CA THR A 220 -17.58 3.80 -8.17
C THR A 220 -17.94 5.13 -8.84
N THR A 221 -18.52 5.04 -10.03
CA THR A 221 -19.14 6.18 -10.72
C THR A 221 -20.60 6.41 -10.29
N ASP A 222 -21.21 5.50 -9.52
CA ASP A 222 -22.58 5.64 -9.01
C ASP A 222 -22.72 6.94 -8.22
N PRO A 223 -23.68 7.82 -8.60
CA PRO A 223 -23.86 9.10 -7.93
C PRO A 223 -24.46 8.99 -6.53
N SER A 224 -24.98 7.83 -6.14
CA SER A 224 -25.65 7.66 -4.84
C SER A 224 -24.70 7.75 -3.65
N ILE A 225 -23.39 7.45 -3.84
CA ILE A 225 -22.43 7.40 -2.74
C ILE A 225 -22.11 8.76 -2.10
N ASP A 226 -22.32 9.84 -2.84
CA ASP A 226 -22.01 11.21 -2.43
C ASP A 226 -23.12 12.22 -2.80
N ALA A 227 -24.34 11.72 -3.10
CA ALA A 227 -25.46 12.52 -3.54
C ALA A 227 -25.82 13.67 -2.58
N ALA A 228 -25.77 13.42 -1.27
CA ALA A 228 -26.07 14.43 -0.26
C ALA A 228 -25.01 15.54 -0.23
N GLN A 229 -23.73 15.17 -0.32
CA GLN A 229 -22.60 16.10 -0.35
C GLN A 229 -22.61 16.94 -1.64
N PHE A 230 -22.90 16.28 -2.78
CA PHE A 230 -23.02 16.99 -4.06
C PHE A 230 -24.18 18.00 -4.05
N ALA A 231 -25.35 17.61 -3.55
CA ALA A 231 -26.48 18.50 -3.42
C ALA A 231 -26.18 19.71 -2.48
N ALA A 232 -25.45 19.48 -1.40
CA ALA A 232 -25.05 20.51 -0.46
C ALA A 232 -23.97 21.46 -1.01
N SER A 233 -23.17 21.02 -1.99
CA SER A 233 -22.10 21.82 -2.58
C SER A 233 -22.60 22.97 -3.45
N GLY A 234 -23.81 22.87 -3.99
CA GLY A 234 -24.35 23.82 -4.97
C GLY A 234 -23.78 23.72 -6.38
N GLU A 235 -22.89 22.72 -6.61
CA GLU A 235 -22.29 22.46 -7.92
C GLU A 235 -23.30 21.78 -8.86
N THR A 236 -23.08 21.89 -10.15
CA THR A 236 -23.99 21.34 -11.17
C THR A 236 -23.36 20.25 -12.03
N ASP A 237 -22.03 20.14 -12.03
CA ASP A 237 -21.27 19.10 -12.73
C ASP A 237 -20.64 18.13 -11.71
N LEU A 238 -21.27 16.98 -11.52
CA LEU A 238 -20.81 15.92 -10.59
C LEU A 238 -19.37 15.45 -10.92
N THR A 239 -19.06 15.31 -12.20
CA THR A 239 -17.74 14.82 -12.62
C THR A 239 -16.64 15.82 -12.33
N ALA A 240 -16.86 17.08 -12.62
CA ALA A 240 -15.92 18.15 -12.30
C ALA A 240 -15.74 18.31 -10.79
N TRP A 241 -16.83 18.23 -10.03
CA TRP A 241 -16.81 18.32 -8.58
C TRP A 241 -16.04 17.14 -7.92
N ARG A 242 -16.30 15.91 -8.37
CA ARG A 242 -15.54 14.72 -7.89
C ARG A 242 -14.05 14.83 -8.20
N ARG A 243 -13.68 15.29 -9.40
CA ARG A 243 -12.27 15.56 -9.74
C ARG A 243 -11.64 16.60 -8.83
N ALA A 244 -12.39 17.66 -8.48
CA ALA A 244 -11.92 18.69 -7.55
C ALA A 244 -11.65 18.11 -6.14
N ASN A 245 -12.50 17.18 -5.65
CA ASN A 245 -12.28 16.47 -4.37
C ASN A 245 -10.99 15.66 -4.38
N VAL A 246 -10.74 14.89 -5.44
CA VAL A 246 -9.48 14.12 -5.59
C VAL A 246 -8.27 15.06 -5.70
N THR A 247 -8.37 16.12 -6.51
CA THR A 247 -7.29 17.11 -6.66
C THR A 247 -6.94 17.77 -5.32
N ARG A 248 -7.96 18.09 -4.50
CA ARG A 248 -7.75 18.65 -3.16
C ARG A 248 -6.94 17.69 -2.27
N LEU A 249 -7.32 16.40 -2.21
CA LEU A 249 -6.57 15.41 -1.44
C LEU A 249 -5.13 15.30 -1.92
N VAL A 250 -4.92 15.06 -3.21
CA VAL A 250 -3.57 14.87 -3.78
C VAL A 250 -2.70 16.08 -3.55
N LYS A 251 -3.27 17.29 -3.75
CA LYS A 251 -2.54 18.55 -3.48
C LYS A 251 -2.19 18.68 -1.99
N ALA A 252 -3.12 18.44 -1.09
CA ALA A 252 -2.89 18.58 0.35
C ALA A 252 -1.84 17.56 0.84
N ALA A 253 -1.90 16.31 0.38
CA ALA A 253 -0.91 15.29 0.67
C ALA A 253 0.48 15.68 0.12
N HIS A 254 0.54 16.15 -1.14
CA HIS A 254 1.77 16.66 -1.74
C HIS A 254 2.37 17.79 -0.90
N ASP A 255 1.57 18.77 -0.53
CA ASP A 255 2.03 19.93 0.24
C ASP A 255 2.53 19.50 1.63
N ALA A 256 1.87 18.54 2.29
CA ALA A 256 2.29 17.97 3.58
C ALA A 256 3.64 17.25 3.47
N VAL A 257 3.83 16.42 2.43
CA VAL A 257 5.11 15.74 2.16
C VAL A 257 6.23 16.74 1.91
N LYS A 258 5.99 17.73 1.04
CA LYS A 258 7.00 18.76 0.68
C LYS A 258 7.31 19.71 1.81
N ALA A 259 6.40 19.92 2.75
CA ALA A 259 6.63 20.69 3.97
C ALA A 259 7.50 19.93 4.97
N ALA A 260 7.39 18.59 5.03
CA ALA A 260 8.25 17.76 5.87
C ALA A 260 9.66 17.63 5.27
N ASP A 261 9.76 17.26 4.00
CA ASP A 261 11.02 17.19 3.26
C ASP A 261 10.77 17.46 1.75
N PRO A 262 11.30 18.54 1.19
CA PRO A 262 11.12 18.89 -0.22
C PRO A 262 11.76 17.89 -1.20
N THR A 263 12.66 17.03 -0.74
CA THR A 263 13.34 16.02 -1.58
C THR A 263 12.52 14.77 -1.80
N LEU A 264 11.57 14.45 -0.89
CA LEU A 264 10.73 13.26 -0.98
C LEU A 264 9.88 13.28 -2.25
N ARG A 265 9.76 12.14 -2.90
CA ARG A 265 8.89 12.00 -4.08
C ARG A 265 7.42 11.87 -3.67
N VAL A 266 6.54 12.36 -4.54
CA VAL A 266 5.10 12.11 -4.45
C VAL A 266 4.64 11.61 -5.80
N GLY A 267 4.22 10.36 -5.82
CA GLY A 267 3.74 9.66 -7.01
C GLY A 267 2.23 9.43 -6.95
N VAL A 268 1.59 9.43 -8.12
CA VAL A 268 0.21 8.99 -8.32
C VAL A 268 0.20 8.12 -9.55
N SER A 269 -0.33 6.91 -9.45
CA SER A 269 -0.57 6.04 -10.58
C SER A 269 -1.90 6.43 -11.23
N PRO A 270 -1.97 6.69 -12.54
CA PRO A 270 -3.21 7.03 -13.23
C PRO A 270 -4.09 5.81 -13.49
#